data_779ae80f4ceacd8012f84460eec2dc66
#
_entry.id   779ae80f4ceacd8012f84460eec2dc66
#
_cell.length_a   1.000
_cell.length_b   1.000
_cell.length_c   1.000
_cell.angle_alpha   90.00
_cell.angle_beta   90.00
_cell.angle_gamma   90.00
#
_symmetry.space_group_name_H-M   'P 1'
#
loop_
_entity.id
_entity.type
_entity.pdbx_description
1 polymer ?
#
loop_
_entity_poly.entity_id
_entity_poly.type
_entity_poly.pdbx_seq_one_letter_code
_entity_poly.pdbx_strand_id
1 'polypeptide(L)'
;LEDLEDLLIQADLGVETAGRIIDRISKGRFEKGISADEVREILASEVETVLGPVAQPLTVSSANRPHVILVVGVNGGGKTTTIGKLAARFRGEGKSVLLAAGDTFRAAAIDQLKVWGERTGCDVVSSGVGSDASA
;
A
#
# COMPACT_ATOMS: atom_id res chain seq x y z
N LEU A 1 -24.36 19.92 -5.50
CA LEU A 1 -23.88 18.85 -4.61
C LEU A 1 -23.91 17.48 -5.30
N GLU A 2 -24.91 17.22 -6.14
CA GLU A 2 -25.00 15.99 -6.96
C GLU A 2 -23.74 15.79 -7.82
N ASP A 3 -23.29 16.84 -8.52
CA ASP A 3 -22.06 16.77 -9.33
C ASP A 3 -20.82 16.42 -8.48
N LEU A 4 -20.76 16.86 -7.23
CA LEU A 4 -19.66 16.54 -6.32
C LEU A 4 -19.73 15.09 -5.83
N GLU A 5 -20.93 14.59 -5.54
CA GLU A 5 -21.17 13.19 -5.18
C GLU A 5 -20.74 12.26 -6.30
N ASP A 6 -21.15 12.55 -7.54
CA ASP A 6 -20.75 11.79 -8.72
C ASP A 6 -19.23 11.77 -8.91
N LEU A 7 -18.56 12.90 -8.71
CA LEU A 7 -17.09 12.98 -8.78
C LEU A 7 -16.41 12.14 -7.71
N LEU A 8 -16.94 12.12 -6.48
CA LEU A 8 -16.41 11.31 -5.38
C LEU A 8 -16.57 9.81 -5.66
N ILE A 9 -17.72 9.41 -6.22
CA ILE A 9 -17.98 8.02 -6.63
C ILE A 9 -17.06 7.61 -7.79
N GLN A 10 -16.88 8.48 -8.80
CA GLN A 10 -15.96 8.26 -9.90
C GLN A 10 -14.49 8.15 -9.46
N ALA A 11 -14.14 8.78 -8.32
CA ALA A 11 -12.84 8.68 -7.69
C ALA A 11 -12.67 7.42 -6.80
N ASP A 12 -13.58 6.44 -6.94
CA ASP A 12 -13.56 5.16 -6.20
C ASP A 12 -13.66 5.28 -4.66
N LEU A 13 -14.23 6.37 -4.14
CA LEU A 13 -14.46 6.51 -2.69
C LEU A 13 -15.59 5.62 -2.17
N GLY A 14 -16.42 5.10 -3.07
CA GLY A 14 -17.61 4.34 -2.75
C GLY A 14 -18.79 5.22 -2.33
N VAL A 15 -20.00 4.72 -2.59
CA VAL A 15 -21.27 5.46 -2.41
C VAL A 15 -21.48 5.90 -0.95
N GLU A 16 -21.17 5.02 0.01
CA GLU A 16 -21.38 5.31 1.44
C GLU A 16 -20.48 6.45 1.92
N THR A 17 -19.19 6.45 1.54
CA THR A 17 -18.25 7.52 1.93
C THR A 17 -18.59 8.83 1.22
N ALA A 18 -18.93 8.77 -0.07
CA ALA A 18 -19.37 9.95 -0.83
C ALA A 18 -20.61 10.58 -0.19
N GLY A 19 -21.63 9.79 0.13
CA GLY A 19 -22.85 10.25 0.80
C GLY A 19 -22.56 10.93 2.15
N ARG A 20 -21.68 10.37 2.99
CA ARG A 20 -21.30 11.00 4.27
C ARG A 20 -20.60 12.35 4.07
N ILE A 21 -19.73 12.47 3.06
CA ILE A 21 -19.05 13.73 2.73
C ILE A 21 -20.07 14.77 2.32
N ILE A 22 -21.00 14.42 1.42
CA ILE A 22 -22.05 15.31 0.94
C ILE A 22 -22.97 15.75 2.09
N ASP A 23 -23.36 14.85 2.98
CA ASP A 23 -24.16 15.16 4.17
C ASP A 23 -23.46 16.16 5.09
N ARG A 24 -22.16 16.01 5.33
CA ARG A 24 -21.39 16.95 6.17
C ARG A 24 -21.27 18.32 5.52
N ILE A 25 -20.99 18.37 4.21
CA ILE A 25 -20.94 19.61 3.45
C ILE A 25 -22.31 20.30 3.48
N SER A 26 -23.39 19.54 3.34
CA SER A 26 -24.76 20.08 3.35
C SER A 26 -25.14 20.67 4.72
N LYS A 27 -24.75 20.01 5.82
CA LYS A 27 -25.00 20.47 7.20
C LYS A 27 -24.14 21.68 7.56
N GLY A 28 -22.94 21.78 6.98
CA GLY A 28 -22.04 22.92 7.15
C GLY A 28 -22.33 24.10 6.22
N ARG A 29 -23.44 24.07 5.50
CA ARG A 29 -23.87 25.19 4.64
C ARG A 29 -24.28 26.40 5.52
N PHE A 30 -23.28 27.21 5.73
CA PHE A 30 -23.49 28.55 6.34
C PHE A 30 -24.15 29.48 5.33
N GLU A 31 -24.86 30.50 5.82
CA GLU A 31 -25.54 31.53 5.00
C GLU A 31 -24.60 32.18 3.95
N LYS A 32 -23.29 32.06 4.10
CA LYS A 32 -22.24 32.64 3.21
C LYS A 32 -21.63 31.68 2.20
N GLY A 33 -22.13 30.44 2.10
CA GLY A 33 -21.52 29.41 1.30
C GLY A 33 -20.33 28.72 2.01
N ILE A 34 -19.79 27.67 1.40
CA ILE A 34 -18.62 26.93 1.89
C ILE A 34 -17.41 27.21 0.98
N SER A 35 -16.25 27.45 1.55
CA SER A 35 -15.01 27.66 0.81
C SER A 35 -14.41 26.33 0.33
N ALA A 36 -13.54 26.40 -0.68
CA ALA A 36 -12.83 25.22 -1.19
C ALA A 36 -11.93 24.57 -0.11
N ASP A 37 -11.38 25.35 0.80
CA ASP A 37 -10.53 24.85 1.88
C ASP A 37 -11.35 24.12 2.93
N GLU A 38 -12.52 24.64 3.30
CA GLU A 38 -13.46 23.93 4.20
C GLU A 38 -13.94 22.62 3.60
N VAL A 39 -14.19 22.55 2.29
CA VAL A 39 -14.52 21.29 1.59
C VAL A 39 -13.37 20.30 1.69
N ARG A 40 -12.11 20.75 1.49
CA ARG A 40 -10.93 19.89 1.63
C ARG A 40 -10.75 19.35 3.05
N GLU A 41 -10.98 20.17 4.06
CA GLU A 41 -10.89 19.76 5.46
C GLU A 41 -11.94 18.70 5.81
N ILE A 42 -13.19 18.89 5.35
CA ILE A 42 -14.25 17.89 5.54
C ILE A 42 -13.88 16.58 4.85
N LEU A 43 -13.41 16.64 3.59
CA LEU A 43 -12.98 15.48 2.83
C LEU A 43 -11.84 14.74 3.55
N ALA A 44 -10.80 15.45 3.97
CA ALA A 44 -9.67 14.88 4.68
C ALA A 44 -10.10 14.20 5.99
N SER A 45 -10.96 14.83 6.77
CA SER A 45 -11.52 14.29 8.02
C SER A 45 -12.33 13.02 7.81
N GLU A 46 -13.14 12.95 6.73
CA GLU A 46 -13.89 11.72 6.41
C GLU A 46 -12.97 10.58 5.96
N VAL A 47 -11.99 10.87 5.11
CA VAL A 47 -10.98 9.89 4.69
C VAL A 47 -10.19 9.39 5.90
N GLU A 48 -9.77 10.27 6.81
CA GLU A 48 -9.10 9.91 8.05
C GLU A 48 -9.96 8.99 8.92
N THR A 49 -11.26 9.27 9.02
CA THR A 49 -12.21 8.45 9.79
C THR A 49 -12.30 7.02 9.22
N VAL A 50 -12.28 6.88 7.89
CA VAL A 50 -12.32 5.57 7.21
C VAL A 50 -10.98 4.84 7.33
N LEU A 51 -9.87 5.54 7.12
CA LEU A 51 -8.54 4.92 7.07
C LEU A 51 -7.91 4.69 8.46
N GLY A 52 -8.24 5.53 9.44
CA GLY A 52 -7.66 5.48 10.79
C GLY A 52 -7.70 4.09 11.43
N PRO A 53 -8.86 3.39 11.47
CA PRO A 53 -8.95 2.04 12.04
C PRO A 53 -8.10 0.99 11.35
N VAL A 54 -7.82 1.16 10.05
CA VAL A 54 -7.05 0.20 9.22
C VAL A 54 -5.61 0.61 8.98
N ALA A 55 -5.23 1.85 9.31
CA ALA A 55 -3.88 2.38 9.19
C ALA A 55 -2.95 1.83 10.28
N GLN A 56 -2.83 0.51 10.35
CA GLN A 56 -1.98 -0.17 11.32
C GLN A 56 -0.55 -0.31 10.80
N PRO A 57 0.46 -0.10 11.65
CA PRO A 57 1.84 -0.30 11.25
C PRO A 57 2.11 -1.77 10.93
N LEU A 58 2.91 -2.02 9.89
CA LEU A 58 3.42 -3.36 9.61
C LEU A 58 4.43 -3.74 10.70
N THR A 59 4.03 -4.65 11.60
CA THR A 59 4.87 -5.14 12.69
C THR A 59 5.35 -6.56 12.41
N VAL A 60 6.63 -6.83 12.71
CA VAL A 60 7.20 -8.18 12.61
C VAL A 60 7.15 -8.81 14.00
N SER A 61 6.36 -9.86 14.14
CA SER A 61 6.23 -10.60 15.40
C SER A 61 7.47 -11.46 15.68
N SER A 62 8.04 -11.35 16.86
CA SER A 62 9.10 -12.22 17.33
C SER A 62 8.65 -13.67 17.65
N ALA A 63 7.35 -13.88 17.76
CA ALA A 63 6.76 -15.20 17.98
C ALA A 63 6.84 -16.10 16.73
N ASN A 64 6.87 -15.50 15.54
CA ASN A 64 6.99 -16.22 14.28
C ASN A 64 8.44 -16.17 13.79
N ARG A 65 9.07 -17.32 13.63
CA ARG A 65 10.46 -17.44 13.15
C ARG A 65 10.56 -18.55 12.10
N PRO A 66 10.64 -18.23 10.80
CA PRO A 66 10.67 -16.87 10.25
C PRO A 66 9.29 -16.19 10.24
N HIS A 67 9.27 -14.84 10.27
CA HIS A 67 8.09 -14.05 9.94
C HIS A 67 8.05 -13.89 8.40
N VAL A 68 7.04 -14.45 7.76
CA VAL A 68 6.92 -14.45 6.30
C VAL A 68 5.98 -13.33 5.84
N ILE A 69 6.44 -12.53 4.89
CA ILE A 69 5.65 -11.49 4.23
C ILE A 69 5.52 -11.84 2.75
N LEU A 70 4.31 -12.18 2.33
CA LEU A 70 4.00 -12.43 0.92
C LEU A 70 3.52 -11.13 0.26
N VAL A 71 4.23 -10.68 -0.80
CA VAL A 71 3.89 -9.48 -1.57
C VAL A 71 3.26 -9.89 -2.88
N VAL A 72 1.98 -9.60 -3.04
CA VAL A 72 1.17 -9.94 -4.21
C VAL A 72 0.67 -8.70 -4.95
N GLY A 73 0.31 -8.84 -6.21
CA GLY A 73 -0.24 -7.76 -7.02
C GLY A 73 0.01 -7.95 -8.52
N VAL A 74 -0.62 -7.09 -9.32
CA VAL A 74 -0.48 -7.09 -10.79
C VAL A 74 0.91 -6.67 -11.27
N ASN A 75 1.24 -6.96 -12.52
CA ASN A 75 2.50 -6.52 -13.12
C ASN A 75 2.56 -4.98 -13.15
N GLY A 76 3.74 -4.42 -12.87
CA GLY A 76 3.92 -2.97 -12.77
C GLY A 76 3.41 -2.34 -11.47
N GLY A 77 2.74 -3.07 -10.58
CA GLY A 77 2.20 -2.57 -9.31
C GLY A 77 3.25 -2.24 -8.22
N GLY A 78 4.54 -2.26 -8.53
CA GLY A 78 5.59 -1.85 -7.60
C GLY A 78 6.01 -2.90 -6.56
N LYS A 79 5.62 -4.17 -6.73
CA LYS A 79 5.95 -5.26 -5.78
C LYS A 79 7.45 -5.32 -5.44
N THR A 80 8.30 -5.46 -6.45
CA THR A 80 9.75 -5.59 -6.26
C THR A 80 10.37 -4.36 -5.58
N THR A 81 9.91 -3.17 -5.95
CA THR A 81 10.34 -1.92 -5.30
C THR A 81 9.90 -1.86 -3.83
N THR A 82 8.69 -2.31 -3.53
CA THR A 82 8.17 -2.37 -2.16
C THR A 82 8.96 -3.36 -1.32
N ILE A 83 9.27 -4.55 -1.88
CA ILE A 83 10.12 -5.55 -1.23
C ILE A 83 11.50 -4.96 -0.89
N GLY A 84 12.14 -4.27 -1.85
CA GLY A 84 13.44 -3.64 -1.61
C GLY A 84 13.40 -2.58 -0.51
N LYS A 85 12.36 -1.75 -0.46
CA LYS A 85 12.17 -0.74 0.60
C LYS A 85 11.92 -1.38 1.97
N LEU A 86 11.10 -2.44 2.04
CA LEU A 86 10.87 -3.18 3.29
C LEU A 86 12.15 -3.88 3.77
N ALA A 87 12.91 -4.48 2.86
CA ALA A 87 14.20 -5.08 3.17
C ALA A 87 15.17 -4.07 3.78
N ALA A 88 15.33 -2.90 3.16
CA ALA A 88 16.15 -1.82 3.67
C ALA A 88 15.71 -1.35 5.07
N ARG A 89 14.40 -1.18 5.28
CA ARG A 89 13.84 -0.80 6.57
C ARG A 89 14.17 -1.84 7.65
N PHE A 90 13.84 -3.10 7.42
CA PHE A 90 14.05 -4.16 8.42
C PHE A 90 15.54 -4.43 8.70
N ARG A 91 16.41 -4.30 7.68
CA ARG A 91 17.87 -4.33 7.89
C ARG A 91 18.33 -3.15 8.77
N GLY A 92 17.81 -1.94 8.50
CA GLY A 92 18.08 -0.76 9.34
C GLY A 92 17.60 -0.92 10.79
N GLU A 93 16.54 -1.72 11.00
CA GLU A 93 16.05 -2.09 12.35
C GLU A 93 16.86 -3.26 12.98
N GLY A 94 17.96 -3.69 12.36
CA GLY A 94 18.83 -4.77 12.86
C GLY A 94 18.27 -6.18 12.68
N LYS A 95 17.25 -6.37 11.84
CA LYS A 95 16.66 -7.69 11.57
C LYS A 95 17.44 -8.43 10.47
N SER A 96 17.50 -9.77 10.56
CA SER A 96 17.93 -10.62 9.44
C SER A 96 16.80 -10.70 8.43
N VAL A 97 17.11 -10.46 7.16
CA VAL A 97 16.13 -10.47 6.06
C VAL A 97 16.62 -11.41 4.95
N LEU A 98 15.74 -12.27 4.49
CA LEU A 98 15.94 -13.14 3.32
C LEU A 98 14.87 -12.75 2.28
N LEU A 99 15.29 -12.56 1.04
CA LEU A 99 14.41 -12.30 -0.09
C LEU A 99 14.23 -13.59 -0.90
N ALA A 100 12.99 -13.92 -1.25
CA ALA A 100 12.67 -15.06 -2.09
C ALA A 100 12.04 -14.59 -3.41
N ALA A 101 12.65 -14.98 -4.54
CA ALA A 101 12.14 -14.63 -5.87
C ALA A 101 11.09 -15.65 -6.31
N GLY A 102 9.81 -15.36 -6.03
CA GLY A 102 8.67 -16.20 -6.43
C GLY A 102 8.17 -15.93 -7.86
N ASP A 103 8.66 -14.90 -8.56
CA ASP A 103 8.33 -14.65 -9.97
C ASP A 103 9.28 -15.42 -10.86
N THR A 104 9.04 -16.73 -10.97
CA THR A 104 9.90 -17.64 -11.75
C THR A 104 9.69 -17.55 -13.26
N PHE A 105 8.66 -16.83 -13.72
CA PHE A 105 8.35 -16.68 -15.15
C PHE A 105 9.14 -15.56 -15.84
N ARG A 106 9.69 -14.61 -15.07
CA ARG A 106 10.36 -13.43 -15.61
C ARG A 106 11.79 -13.29 -15.08
N ALA A 107 12.77 -13.61 -15.94
CA ALA A 107 14.19 -13.45 -15.60
C ALA A 107 14.53 -12.05 -15.04
N ALA A 108 14.05 -11.01 -15.72
CA ALA A 108 14.27 -9.62 -15.28
C ALA A 108 13.73 -9.30 -13.87
N ALA A 109 12.68 -9.97 -13.40
CA ALA A 109 12.16 -9.77 -12.05
C ALA A 109 13.10 -10.39 -11.01
N ILE A 110 13.68 -11.56 -11.32
CA ILE A 110 14.68 -12.21 -10.46
C ILE A 110 15.93 -11.34 -10.35
N ASP A 111 16.44 -10.85 -11.50
CA ASP A 111 17.64 -10.01 -11.52
C ASP A 111 17.41 -8.68 -10.78
N GLN A 112 16.25 -8.07 -10.95
CA GLN A 112 15.90 -6.87 -10.21
C GLN A 112 15.87 -7.11 -8.69
N LEU A 113 15.37 -8.27 -8.24
CA LEU A 113 15.37 -8.60 -6.81
C LEU A 113 16.79 -8.83 -6.28
N LYS A 114 17.68 -9.46 -7.07
CA LYS A 114 19.11 -9.62 -6.72
C LYS A 114 19.79 -8.27 -6.52
N VAL A 115 19.56 -7.31 -7.43
CA VAL A 115 20.07 -5.93 -7.28
C VAL A 115 19.58 -5.29 -5.97
N TRP A 116 18.33 -5.51 -5.58
CA TRP A 116 17.84 -5.04 -4.29
C TRP A 116 18.51 -5.76 -3.12
N GLY A 117 18.75 -7.06 -3.21
CA GLY A 117 19.51 -7.84 -2.22
C GLY A 117 20.91 -7.25 -1.99
N GLU A 118 21.66 -7.03 -3.06
CA GLU A 118 22.99 -6.40 -3.00
C GLU A 118 22.95 -5.01 -2.34
N ARG A 119 22.01 -4.15 -2.74
CA ARG A 119 21.86 -2.78 -2.20
C ARG A 119 21.50 -2.74 -0.72
N THR A 120 20.75 -3.73 -0.26
CA THR A 120 20.25 -3.77 1.12
C THR A 120 21.05 -4.68 2.04
N GLY A 121 22.04 -5.42 1.48
CA GLY A 121 22.81 -6.43 2.20
C GLY A 121 21.96 -7.62 2.64
N CYS A 122 20.94 -7.98 1.84
CA CYS A 122 20.07 -9.13 2.09
C CYS A 122 20.42 -10.29 1.15
N ASP A 123 20.40 -11.51 1.67
CA ASP A 123 20.49 -12.70 0.85
C ASP A 123 19.23 -12.86 -0.02
N VAL A 124 19.43 -13.39 -1.23
CA VAL A 124 18.33 -13.65 -2.18
C VAL A 124 18.34 -15.10 -2.59
N VAL A 125 17.24 -15.79 -2.32
CA VAL A 125 16.99 -17.14 -2.83
C VAL A 125 16.20 -17.05 -4.13
N SER A 126 16.66 -17.72 -5.17
CA SER A 126 15.97 -17.80 -6.46
C SER A 126 16.17 -19.18 -7.05
N SER A 127 15.12 -19.77 -7.58
CA SER A 127 15.18 -20.91 -8.47
C SER A 127 15.36 -20.45 -9.92
N GLY A 128 15.75 -21.35 -10.83
CA GLY A 128 15.89 -21.03 -12.26
C GLY A 128 14.57 -20.55 -12.88
N VAL A 129 14.67 -19.83 -14.01
CA VAL A 129 13.50 -19.41 -14.77
C VAL A 129 12.67 -20.63 -15.19
N GLY A 130 11.35 -20.58 -14.98
CA GLY A 130 10.42 -21.68 -15.28
C GLY A 130 10.34 -22.76 -14.21
N SER A 131 11.07 -22.62 -13.09
CA SER A 131 10.94 -23.54 -11.94
C SER A 131 9.58 -23.33 -11.21
N ASP A 132 9.13 -24.38 -10.52
CA ASP A 132 7.99 -24.27 -9.64
C ASP A 132 8.34 -23.36 -8.45
N ALA A 133 7.56 -22.32 -8.23
CA ALA A 133 7.76 -21.38 -7.13
C ALA A 133 7.51 -21.99 -5.74
N SER A 134 6.90 -23.18 -5.70
CA SER A 134 6.61 -23.94 -4.46
C SER A 134 7.67 -25.01 -4.13
N ALA A 135 8.68 -25.19 -4.99
CA ALA A 135 9.72 -26.20 -4.84
C ALA A 135 10.82 -25.83 -3.84
#